data_f03bbf51984df8f6e9f12319b75a5e04
#
_entry.id   f03bbf51984df8f6e9f12319b75a5e04
#
_cell.length_a   1.000
_cell.length_b   1.000
_cell.length_c   1.000
_cell.angle_alpha   90.00
_cell.angle_beta   90.00
_cell.angle_gamma   90.00
#
_symmetry.space_group_name_H-M   'P 1'
#
loop_
_entity.id
_entity.type
_entity.pdbx_description
1 polymer ?
#
loop_
_entity_poly.entity_id
_entity_poly.type
_entity_poly.pdbx_seq_one_letter_code
_entity_poly.pdbx_strand_id
1 'polypeptide(L)'
;MALRVAVAGATGDLGVPIVNALLAAGYRVTALTREGSNNVSKLPTDSNLSITEVDYSSVQSLTTALRDHTVVVSTLTSTFVDDQNPLIDGAIAAGVTRFIPSEFGSDVTHPKRNALPVFEGKVKTHEYLKIAAAKNPGFTYTVICTGAFLDWGLHGFLINVPEHTATIYNGGNIPCSATNLDTIGKAIVGVIQHLPETANRPVYIQDTVFTQNQLIQYAQEKDGIPWKLTHKSTEKMYADSMAEVAKGNNDWLALQDFVFSACFGEGYGSDFSHLLDNELLGVKGLTDAEVRALVESLL
;
A
#
# COMPACT_ATOMS: atom_id res chain seq x y z
N MET A 1 18.75 -4.19 -22.54
CA MET A 1 19.19 -4.48 -21.14
C MET A 1 17.95 -4.59 -20.28
N ALA A 2 17.94 -5.50 -19.29
CA ALA A 2 16.82 -5.59 -18.36
C ALA A 2 16.69 -4.27 -17.58
N LEU A 3 15.46 -3.79 -17.40
CA LEU A 3 15.18 -2.60 -16.58
C LEU A 3 15.68 -2.80 -15.15
N ARG A 4 16.19 -1.73 -14.55
CA ARG A 4 16.63 -1.70 -13.15
C ARG A 4 15.57 -1.01 -12.29
N VAL A 5 15.15 -1.69 -11.22
CA VAL A 5 14.15 -1.21 -10.28
C VAL A 5 14.77 -1.12 -8.89
N ALA A 6 14.69 0.04 -8.27
CA ALA A 6 15.05 0.19 -6.87
C ALA A 6 13.81 0.11 -5.98
N VAL A 7 13.91 -0.61 -4.86
CA VAL A 7 12.82 -0.76 -3.88
C VAL A 7 13.29 -0.22 -2.54
N ALA A 8 12.71 0.88 -2.10
CA ALA A 8 12.88 1.43 -0.77
C ALA A 8 11.88 0.76 0.19
N GLY A 9 12.35 0.31 1.36
CA GLY A 9 11.52 -0.49 2.28
C GLY A 9 11.39 -1.97 1.89
N ALA A 10 12.30 -2.48 1.06
CA ALA A 10 12.29 -3.81 0.46
C ALA A 10 12.13 -4.98 1.46
N THR A 11 12.48 -4.80 2.72
CA THR A 11 12.43 -5.83 3.77
C THR A 11 11.15 -5.80 4.61
N GLY A 12 10.22 -4.91 4.28
CA GLY A 12 8.90 -4.80 4.93
C GLY A 12 7.91 -5.85 4.41
N ASP A 13 6.74 -5.94 5.05
CA ASP A 13 5.70 -6.92 4.71
C ASP A 13 5.23 -6.79 3.24
N LEU A 14 5.10 -5.57 2.72
CA LEU A 14 4.81 -5.31 1.32
C LEU A 14 6.06 -5.35 0.44
N GLY A 15 7.22 -4.94 0.97
CA GLY A 15 8.47 -4.85 0.20
C GLY A 15 8.95 -6.20 -0.33
N VAL A 16 8.88 -7.26 0.50
CA VAL A 16 9.30 -8.62 0.11
C VAL A 16 8.48 -9.18 -1.05
N PRO A 17 7.13 -9.18 -1.02
CA PRO A 17 6.31 -9.58 -2.17
C PRO A 17 6.61 -8.80 -3.46
N ILE A 18 6.85 -7.49 -3.35
CA ILE A 18 7.22 -6.66 -4.51
C ILE A 18 8.57 -7.08 -5.09
N VAL A 19 9.59 -7.27 -4.24
CA VAL A 19 10.91 -7.76 -4.69
C VAL A 19 10.77 -9.10 -5.40
N ASN A 20 10.01 -10.04 -4.82
CA ASN A 20 9.78 -11.36 -5.41
C ASN A 20 9.09 -11.26 -6.78
N ALA A 21 8.04 -10.44 -6.92
CA ALA A 21 7.33 -10.26 -8.18
C ALA A 21 8.23 -9.64 -9.27
N LEU A 22 9.05 -8.65 -8.90
CA LEU A 22 9.99 -8.01 -9.83
C LEU A 22 11.07 -8.98 -10.30
N LEU A 23 11.64 -9.79 -9.41
CA LEU A 23 12.63 -10.82 -9.75
C LEU A 23 12.02 -11.90 -10.63
N ALA A 24 10.82 -12.38 -10.32
CA ALA A 24 10.09 -13.36 -11.11
C ALA A 24 9.78 -12.85 -12.54
N ALA A 25 9.59 -11.53 -12.69
CA ALA A 25 9.44 -10.88 -14.00
C ALA A 25 10.76 -10.61 -14.73
N GLY A 26 11.91 -11.00 -14.16
CA GLY A 26 13.23 -10.89 -14.79
C GLY A 26 13.87 -9.49 -14.69
N TYR A 27 13.36 -8.60 -13.83
CA TYR A 27 13.99 -7.31 -13.59
C TYR A 27 15.24 -7.43 -12.72
N ARG A 28 16.17 -6.47 -12.88
CA ARG A 28 17.25 -6.28 -11.92
C ARG A 28 16.74 -5.42 -10.78
N VAL A 29 16.81 -5.93 -9.56
CA VAL A 29 16.27 -5.26 -8.36
C VAL A 29 17.40 -4.81 -7.46
N THR A 30 17.32 -3.57 -6.98
CA THR A 30 18.18 -3.06 -5.92
C THR A 30 17.31 -2.78 -4.69
N ALA A 31 17.50 -3.56 -3.63
CA ALA A 31 16.88 -3.31 -2.33
C ALA A 31 17.66 -2.18 -1.62
N LEU A 32 16.99 -1.04 -1.40
CA LEU A 32 17.57 0.05 -0.61
C LEU A 32 17.29 -0.22 0.86
N THR A 33 18.35 -0.22 1.67
CA THR A 33 18.27 -0.44 3.13
C THR A 33 18.92 0.72 3.87
N ARG A 34 18.55 0.90 5.12
CA ARG A 34 19.28 1.82 6.00
C ARG A 34 20.62 1.21 6.37
N GLU A 35 21.61 2.04 6.63
CA GLU A 35 22.91 1.61 7.13
C GLU A 35 22.75 0.72 8.37
N GLY A 36 23.46 -0.41 8.40
CA GLY A 36 23.41 -1.38 9.49
C GLY A 36 22.10 -2.17 9.63
N SER A 37 21.25 -2.20 8.61
CA SER A 37 19.99 -2.98 8.66
C SER A 37 20.24 -4.48 8.67
N ASN A 38 19.71 -5.18 9.68
CA ASN A 38 19.80 -6.65 9.81
C ASN A 38 18.66 -7.41 9.11
N ASN A 39 17.69 -6.71 8.52
CA ASN A 39 16.47 -7.33 7.96
C ASN A 39 16.68 -7.90 6.55
N VAL A 40 17.87 -7.80 5.98
CA VAL A 40 18.19 -8.29 4.63
C VAL A 40 18.00 -9.81 4.47
N SER A 41 18.01 -10.55 5.57
CA SER A 41 17.74 -12.00 5.58
C SER A 41 16.32 -12.37 5.17
N LYS A 42 15.39 -11.41 5.14
CA LYS A 42 14.03 -11.61 4.63
C LYS A 42 13.96 -11.64 3.10
N LEU A 43 14.99 -11.14 2.43
CA LEU A 43 15.03 -11.07 0.97
C LEU A 43 15.47 -12.40 0.38
N PRO A 44 14.99 -12.77 -0.83
CA PRO A 44 15.41 -13.99 -1.50
C PRO A 44 16.87 -13.90 -1.95
N THR A 45 17.49 -15.05 -2.14
CA THR A 45 18.79 -15.13 -2.81
C THR A 45 18.56 -15.23 -4.31
N ASP A 46 18.94 -14.20 -5.07
CA ASP A 46 18.79 -14.14 -6.52
C ASP A 46 19.95 -13.34 -7.15
N SER A 47 20.45 -13.78 -8.30
CA SER A 47 21.54 -13.11 -9.02
C SER A 47 21.17 -11.73 -9.58
N ASN A 48 19.87 -11.45 -9.74
CA ASN A 48 19.36 -10.17 -10.17
C ASN A 48 19.03 -9.22 -8.99
N LEU A 49 19.21 -9.67 -7.74
CA LEU A 49 19.01 -8.86 -6.54
C LEU A 49 20.37 -8.32 -6.05
N SER A 50 20.42 -7.02 -5.84
CA SER A 50 21.51 -6.34 -5.12
C SER A 50 20.95 -5.59 -3.91
N ILE A 51 21.78 -5.41 -2.89
CA ILE A 51 21.43 -4.63 -1.69
C ILE A 51 22.35 -3.43 -1.64
N THR A 52 21.78 -2.25 -1.40
CA THR A 52 22.52 -0.99 -1.28
C THR A 52 22.08 -0.25 -0.02
N GLU A 53 23.03 0.04 0.85
CA GLU A 53 22.78 0.87 2.03
C GLU A 53 22.72 2.34 1.64
N VAL A 54 21.75 3.07 2.19
CA VAL A 54 21.51 4.48 1.91
C VAL A 54 21.17 5.25 3.18
N ASP A 55 21.52 6.52 3.19
CA ASP A 55 20.96 7.51 4.10
C ASP A 55 19.74 8.14 3.43
N TYR A 56 18.53 7.83 3.93
CA TYR A 56 17.27 8.33 3.40
C TYR A 56 17.08 9.85 3.59
N SER A 57 17.87 10.51 4.45
CA SER A 57 17.85 11.96 4.63
C SER A 57 18.77 12.70 3.63
N SER A 58 19.66 11.96 2.94
CA SER A 58 20.67 12.53 2.04
C SER A 58 20.30 12.31 0.57
N VAL A 59 19.87 13.37 -0.09
CA VAL A 59 19.65 13.38 -1.55
C VAL A 59 20.87 12.87 -2.31
N GLN A 60 22.09 13.23 -1.88
CA GLN A 60 23.33 12.80 -2.53
C GLN A 60 23.55 11.27 -2.40
N SER A 61 23.29 10.68 -1.22
CA SER A 61 23.37 9.23 -1.01
C SER A 61 22.38 8.51 -1.93
N LEU A 62 21.14 8.97 -1.94
CA LEU A 62 20.06 8.43 -2.76
C LEU A 62 20.34 8.58 -4.26
N THR A 63 20.81 9.76 -4.72
CA THR A 63 21.20 9.97 -6.12
C THR A 63 22.28 8.98 -6.56
N THR A 64 23.26 8.73 -5.70
CA THR A 64 24.37 7.80 -6.00
C THR A 64 23.86 6.36 -6.11
N ALA A 65 23.00 5.93 -5.18
CA ALA A 65 22.42 4.59 -5.14
C ALA A 65 21.47 4.33 -6.32
N LEU A 66 20.79 5.37 -6.81
CA LEU A 66 19.75 5.29 -7.85
C LEU A 66 20.30 5.45 -9.28
N ARG A 67 21.61 5.64 -9.48
CA ARG A 67 22.19 5.71 -10.83
C ARG A 67 21.83 4.47 -11.66
N ASP A 68 21.49 4.70 -12.92
CA ASP A 68 21.12 3.65 -13.89
C ASP A 68 19.81 2.90 -13.54
N HIS A 69 19.02 3.37 -12.58
CA HIS A 69 17.70 2.83 -12.31
C HIS A 69 16.64 3.55 -13.15
N THR A 70 15.70 2.79 -13.66
CA THR A 70 14.56 3.33 -14.44
C THR A 70 13.36 3.62 -13.56
N VAL A 71 13.13 2.77 -12.55
CA VAL A 71 11.96 2.83 -11.69
C VAL A 71 12.40 2.81 -10.23
N VAL A 72 11.75 3.61 -9.39
CA VAL A 72 11.84 3.55 -7.93
C VAL A 72 10.46 3.21 -7.37
N VAL A 73 10.41 2.20 -6.51
CA VAL A 73 9.23 1.84 -5.72
C VAL A 73 9.52 2.13 -4.26
N SER A 74 8.69 2.97 -3.63
CA SER A 74 8.77 3.24 -2.20
C SER A 74 7.71 2.43 -1.45
N THR A 75 8.13 1.63 -0.48
CA THR A 75 7.27 0.93 0.48
C THR A 75 7.65 1.30 1.92
N LEU A 76 8.09 2.55 2.10
CA LEU A 76 8.47 3.07 3.40
C LEU A 76 7.26 3.11 4.34
N THR A 77 7.47 2.82 5.61
CA THR A 77 6.41 2.84 6.64
C THR A 77 5.97 4.27 6.99
N SER A 78 4.83 4.40 7.67
CA SER A 78 4.22 5.68 8.06
C SER A 78 5.20 6.67 8.72
N THR A 79 6.15 6.20 9.51
CA THR A 79 7.17 7.07 10.14
C THR A 79 8.10 7.77 9.14
N PHE A 80 8.18 7.26 7.89
CA PHE A 80 9.00 7.82 6.81
C PHE A 80 8.17 8.26 5.60
N VAL A 81 6.86 7.98 5.59
CA VAL A 81 5.94 8.41 4.52
C VAL A 81 5.75 9.91 4.53
N ASP A 82 5.87 10.53 5.70
CA ASP A 82 5.68 11.98 5.86
C ASP A 82 6.78 12.81 5.18
N ASP A 83 7.92 12.17 4.81
CA ASP A 83 8.98 12.84 4.05
C ASP A 83 9.65 11.90 3.04
N GLN A 84 8.95 11.62 1.94
CA GLN A 84 9.54 10.93 0.78
C GLN A 84 10.29 11.88 -0.16
N ASN A 85 10.31 13.19 0.13
CA ASN A 85 10.88 14.20 -0.75
C ASN A 85 12.36 13.97 -1.06
N PRO A 86 13.25 13.62 -0.10
CA PRO A 86 14.65 13.34 -0.42
C PRO A 86 14.80 12.16 -1.39
N LEU A 87 13.95 11.11 -1.28
CA LEU A 87 13.99 9.97 -2.19
C LEU A 87 13.50 10.36 -3.60
N ILE A 88 12.47 11.21 -3.70
CA ILE A 88 11.96 11.75 -4.97
C ILE A 88 13.03 12.62 -5.62
N ASP A 89 13.66 13.53 -4.87
CA ASP A 89 14.73 14.40 -5.37
C ASP A 89 15.95 13.60 -5.83
N GLY A 90 16.36 12.60 -5.05
CA GLY A 90 17.41 11.67 -5.41
C GLY A 90 17.11 10.89 -6.70
N ALA A 91 15.85 10.45 -6.87
CA ALA A 91 15.40 9.76 -8.08
C ALA A 91 15.45 10.68 -9.32
N ILE A 92 14.99 11.93 -9.19
CA ILE A 92 15.05 12.93 -10.27
C ILE A 92 16.51 13.22 -10.64
N ALA A 93 17.36 13.48 -9.65
CA ALA A 93 18.79 13.78 -9.88
C ALA A 93 19.56 12.59 -10.49
N ALA A 94 19.13 11.35 -10.22
CA ALA A 94 19.68 10.14 -10.82
C ALA A 94 19.14 9.84 -12.24
N GLY A 95 18.13 10.57 -12.72
CA GLY A 95 17.54 10.34 -14.04
C GLY A 95 16.49 9.21 -14.07
N VAL A 96 15.91 8.85 -12.92
CA VAL A 96 14.81 7.89 -12.83
C VAL A 96 13.59 8.42 -13.59
N THR A 97 12.94 7.54 -14.36
CA THR A 97 11.81 7.93 -15.21
C THR A 97 10.45 7.69 -14.57
N ARG A 98 10.34 6.72 -13.64
CA ARG A 98 9.11 6.42 -12.93
C ARG A 98 9.33 6.29 -11.43
N PHE A 99 8.54 7.01 -10.65
CA PHE A 99 8.45 6.90 -9.20
C PHE A 99 7.08 6.34 -8.77
N ILE A 100 7.07 5.31 -7.94
CA ILE A 100 5.86 4.76 -7.32
C ILE A 100 5.95 5.05 -5.83
N PRO A 101 5.17 5.99 -5.29
CA PRO A 101 5.23 6.38 -3.88
C PRO A 101 4.64 5.32 -2.95
N SER A 102 4.97 5.40 -1.67
CA SER A 102 4.38 4.55 -0.63
C SER A 102 2.94 4.99 -0.32
N GLU A 103 2.03 4.63 -1.23
CA GLU A 103 0.59 4.89 -1.10
C GLU A 103 -0.17 3.61 -0.74
N PHE A 104 -0.21 2.62 -1.57
CA PHE A 104 -0.72 1.26 -1.38
C PHE A 104 -1.86 1.15 -0.36
N GLY A 105 -3.00 1.73 -0.68
CA GLY A 105 -4.15 1.75 0.22
C GLY A 105 -5.30 2.58 -0.33
N SER A 106 -5.73 3.55 0.48
CA SER A 106 -6.84 4.43 0.16
C SER A 106 -6.49 5.45 -0.92
N ASP A 107 -7.46 5.80 -1.75
CA ASP A 107 -7.34 6.94 -2.67
C ASP A 107 -7.40 8.27 -1.90
N VAL A 108 -6.25 8.90 -1.71
CA VAL A 108 -6.15 10.20 -1.02
C VAL A 108 -6.62 11.38 -1.89
N THR A 109 -6.98 11.15 -3.15
CA THR A 109 -7.59 12.21 -3.98
C THR A 109 -9.09 12.37 -3.70
N HIS A 110 -9.72 11.38 -3.06
CA HIS A 110 -11.11 11.47 -2.64
C HIS A 110 -11.27 12.54 -1.53
N PRO A 111 -12.20 13.51 -1.66
CA PRO A 111 -12.28 14.68 -0.79
C PRO A 111 -12.36 14.36 0.71
N LYS A 112 -13.17 13.35 1.10
CA LYS A 112 -13.29 12.96 2.51
C LYS A 112 -11.99 12.32 3.05
N ARG A 113 -11.23 11.58 2.24
CA ARG A 113 -9.97 10.96 2.64
C ARG A 113 -8.84 11.97 2.69
N ASN A 114 -8.78 12.86 1.68
CA ASN A 114 -7.83 13.96 1.64
C ASN A 114 -7.85 14.81 2.93
N ALA A 115 -9.02 14.95 3.55
CA ALA A 115 -9.20 15.73 4.77
C ALA A 115 -8.83 14.97 6.06
N LEU A 116 -8.47 13.66 6.00
CA LEU A 116 -8.12 12.90 7.19
C LEU A 116 -6.68 13.17 7.63
N PRO A 117 -6.43 13.54 8.89
CA PRO A 117 -5.08 13.84 9.39
C PRO A 117 -4.06 12.74 9.15
N VAL A 118 -4.47 11.48 9.23
CA VAL A 118 -3.59 10.31 8.99
C VAL A 118 -3.01 10.26 7.57
N PHE A 119 -3.63 10.91 6.60
CA PHE A 119 -3.18 10.94 5.21
C PHE A 119 -2.48 12.25 4.81
N GLU A 120 -2.29 13.19 5.74
CA GLU A 120 -1.66 14.49 5.43
C GLU A 120 -0.29 14.33 4.73
N GLY A 121 0.55 13.43 5.22
CA GLY A 121 1.87 13.14 4.62
C GLY A 121 1.74 12.60 3.19
N LYS A 122 0.79 11.69 2.93
CA LYS A 122 0.52 11.17 1.59
C LYS A 122 0.00 12.25 0.64
N VAL A 123 -0.92 13.10 1.10
CA VAL A 123 -1.43 14.24 0.32
C VAL A 123 -0.29 15.19 -0.06
N LYS A 124 0.59 15.54 0.88
CA LYS A 124 1.78 16.37 0.62
C LYS A 124 2.71 15.72 -0.41
N THR A 125 2.98 14.42 -0.27
CA THR A 125 3.81 13.67 -1.22
C THR A 125 3.19 13.69 -2.62
N HIS A 126 1.86 13.50 -2.74
CA HIS A 126 1.18 13.54 -4.02
C HIS A 126 1.27 14.91 -4.70
N GLU A 127 1.05 16.00 -3.96
CA GLU A 127 1.22 17.36 -4.48
C GLU A 127 2.69 17.63 -4.88
N TYR A 128 3.65 17.16 -4.08
CA TYR A 128 5.07 17.28 -4.42
C TYR A 128 5.40 16.56 -5.73
N LEU A 129 4.91 15.34 -5.93
CA LEU A 129 5.10 14.57 -7.17
C LEU A 129 4.51 15.25 -8.41
N LYS A 130 3.32 15.85 -8.29
CA LYS A 130 2.71 16.64 -9.37
C LYS A 130 3.62 17.80 -9.80
N ILE A 131 4.12 18.55 -8.82
CA ILE A 131 5.03 19.68 -9.06
C ILE A 131 6.36 19.20 -9.66
N ALA A 132 6.91 18.11 -9.11
CA ALA A 132 8.17 17.53 -9.58
C ALA A 132 8.08 17.03 -11.02
N ALA A 133 7.02 16.32 -11.37
CA ALA A 133 6.79 15.84 -12.74
C ALA A 133 6.60 16.99 -13.74
N ALA A 134 5.89 18.06 -13.34
CA ALA A 134 5.71 19.23 -14.20
C ALA A 134 7.02 19.98 -14.47
N LYS A 135 7.96 19.96 -13.53
CA LYS A 135 9.27 20.67 -13.65
C LYS A 135 10.36 19.84 -14.33
N ASN A 136 10.23 18.51 -14.35
CA ASN A 136 11.27 17.59 -14.83
C ASN A 136 10.72 16.73 -15.98
N PRO A 137 10.84 17.17 -17.24
CA PRO A 137 10.44 16.37 -18.39
C PRO A 137 11.16 15.02 -18.40
N GLY A 138 10.41 13.92 -18.50
CA GLY A 138 10.93 12.55 -18.43
C GLY A 138 10.80 11.87 -17.05
N PHE A 139 10.53 12.63 -16.00
CA PHE A 139 10.15 12.08 -14.70
C PHE A 139 8.62 11.99 -14.61
N THR A 140 8.12 10.83 -14.20
CA THR A 140 6.69 10.56 -14.02
C THR A 140 6.45 9.79 -12.73
N TYR A 141 5.21 9.76 -12.24
CA TYR A 141 4.84 8.97 -11.08
C TYR A 141 3.59 8.13 -11.35
N THR A 142 3.37 7.10 -10.54
CA THR A 142 2.11 6.34 -10.49
C THR A 142 1.74 6.10 -9.03
N VAL A 143 0.57 6.51 -8.63
CA VAL A 143 -0.01 6.18 -7.32
C VAL A 143 -0.80 4.88 -7.46
N ILE A 144 -0.57 3.90 -6.57
CA ILE A 144 -1.30 2.63 -6.62
C ILE A 144 -2.28 2.56 -5.44
N CYS A 145 -3.57 2.62 -5.75
CA CYS A 145 -4.67 2.47 -4.80
C CYS A 145 -5.07 0.98 -4.76
N THR A 146 -4.88 0.32 -3.63
CA THR A 146 -5.05 -1.13 -3.46
C THR A 146 -6.26 -1.51 -2.61
N GLY A 147 -6.90 -0.54 -1.97
CA GLY A 147 -7.78 -0.81 -0.84
C GLY A 147 -7.01 -1.42 0.34
N ALA A 148 -7.68 -2.22 1.14
CA ALA A 148 -7.05 -2.90 2.26
C ALA A 148 -6.15 -4.05 1.79
N PHE A 149 -5.13 -4.41 2.56
CA PHE A 149 -4.35 -5.64 2.33
C PHE A 149 -5.16 -6.84 2.83
N LEU A 150 -5.63 -7.70 1.91
CA LEU A 150 -6.59 -8.76 2.25
C LEU A 150 -5.96 -9.82 3.16
N ASP A 151 -4.94 -10.51 2.67
CA ASP A 151 -4.23 -11.57 3.37
C ASP A 151 -3.66 -11.10 4.73
N TRP A 152 -2.95 -10.00 4.74
CA TRP A 152 -2.41 -9.38 5.96
C TRP A 152 -3.52 -8.95 6.92
N GLY A 153 -4.61 -8.41 6.41
CA GLY A 153 -5.72 -7.87 7.18
C GLY A 153 -6.55 -8.92 7.92
N LEU A 154 -6.53 -10.17 7.46
CA LEU A 154 -7.22 -11.31 8.11
C LEU A 154 -6.55 -11.73 9.44
N HIS A 155 -5.39 -11.18 9.77
CA HIS A 155 -4.68 -11.39 11.02
C HIS A 155 -4.89 -10.26 12.05
N GLY A 156 -5.96 -9.47 11.95
CA GLY A 156 -6.36 -8.51 13.00
C GLY A 156 -6.74 -7.12 12.52
N PHE A 157 -6.34 -6.68 11.32
CA PHE A 157 -6.71 -5.36 10.83
C PHE A 157 -8.17 -5.31 10.30
N LEU A 158 -8.56 -6.27 9.48
CA LEU A 158 -9.94 -6.37 8.97
C LEU A 158 -10.83 -7.17 9.93
N ILE A 159 -10.39 -8.37 10.20
CA ILE A 159 -10.89 -9.33 11.19
C ILE A 159 -9.70 -10.20 11.63
N ASN A 160 -9.79 -10.87 12.76
CA ASN A 160 -8.75 -11.83 13.21
C ASN A 160 -9.30 -13.24 13.07
N VAL A 161 -9.01 -13.90 11.96
CA VAL A 161 -9.54 -15.24 11.66
C VAL A 161 -8.97 -16.28 12.64
N PRO A 162 -7.65 -16.38 12.89
CA PRO A 162 -7.09 -17.35 13.83
C PRO A 162 -7.66 -17.26 15.25
N GLU A 163 -8.02 -16.05 15.71
CA GLU A 163 -8.49 -15.81 17.07
C GLU A 163 -10.02 -15.74 17.17
N HIS A 164 -10.76 -15.84 16.06
CA HIS A 164 -12.22 -15.67 15.98
C HIS A 164 -12.70 -14.37 16.65
N THR A 165 -11.99 -13.26 16.40
CA THR A 165 -12.32 -11.95 16.97
C THR A 165 -12.41 -10.89 15.87
N ALA A 166 -13.30 -9.92 16.05
CA ALA A 166 -13.37 -8.77 15.17
C ALA A 166 -13.92 -7.52 15.87
N THR A 167 -13.44 -6.35 15.45
CA THR A 167 -14.14 -5.09 15.65
C THR A 167 -14.98 -4.81 14.41
N ILE A 168 -16.29 -4.80 14.57
CA ILE A 168 -17.26 -4.53 13.50
C ILE A 168 -17.55 -3.05 13.46
N TYR A 169 -17.30 -2.43 12.32
CA TYR A 169 -17.52 -1.01 12.08
C TYR A 169 -18.84 -0.80 11.34
N ASN A 170 -19.69 0.12 11.83
CA ASN A 170 -20.93 0.51 11.19
C ASN A 170 -21.81 -0.67 10.75
N GLY A 171 -21.90 -1.72 11.60
CA GLY A 171 -22.68 -2.93 11.31
C GLY A 171 -22.01 -3.94 10.37
N GLY A 172 -20.79 -3.67 9.85
CA GLY A 172 -19.98 -4.64 9.12
C GLY A 172 -20.38 -4.90 7.67
N ASN A 173 -21.26 -4.08 7.08
CA ASN A 173 -21.76 -4.27 5.71
C ASN A 173 -21.23 -3.22 4.70
N ILE A 174 -20.32 -2.34 5.10
CA ILE A 174 -19.72 -1.39 4.17
C ILE A 174 -18.78 -2.14 3.23
N PRO A 175 -18.96 -2.06 1.90
CA PRO A 175 -18.10 -2.71 0.94
C PRO A 175 -16.73 -2.01 0.89
N CYS A 176 -15.67 -2.79 0.88
CA CYS A 176 -14.29 -2.30 0.83
C CYS A 176 -13.48 -3.14 -0.16
N SER A 177 -12.78 -2.46 -1.07
CA SER A 177 -11.80 -3.09 -1.96
C SER A 177 -10.61 -3.61 -1.17
N ALA A 178 -10.13 -4.79 -1.53
CA ALA A 178 -8.95 -5.38 -0.92
C ALA A 178 -8.08 -6.13 -1.94
N THR A 179 -6.78 -6.15 -1.68
CA THR A 179 -5.78 -6.75 -2.54
C THR A 179 -4.76 -7.50 -1.69
N ASN A 180 -4.39 -8.72 -2.09
CA ASN A 180 -3.31 -9.48 -1.46
C ASN A 180 -1.95 -8.85 -1.77
N LEU A 181 -1.00 -9.00 -0.86
CA LEU A 181 0.34 -8.43 -1.01
C LEU A 181 1.05 -8.90 -2.29
N ASP A 182 0.92 -10.17 -2.64
CA ASP A 182 1.50 -10.72 -3.88
C ASP A 182 0.86 -10.11 -5.14
N THR A 183 -0.44 -9.83 -5.12
CA THR A 183 -1.13 -9.17 -6.23
C THR A 183 -0.65 -7.74 -6.41
N ILE A 184 -0.37 -7.02 -5.33
CA ILE A 184 0.24 -5.69 -5.39
C ILE A 184 1.60 -5.75 -6.09
N GLY A 185 2.43 -6.76 -5.76
CA GLY A 185 3.70 -6.98 -6.46
C GLY A 185 3.52 -7.19 -7.97
N LYS A 186 2.54 -8.00 -8.38
CA LYS A 186 2.20 -8.23 -9.80
C LYS A 186 1.71 -6.94 -10.48
N ALA A 187 0.89 -6.15 -9.81
CA ALA A 187 0.41 -4.87 -10.33
C ALA A 187 1.55 -3.87 -10.58
N ILE A 188 2.58 -3.84 -9.72
CA ILE A 188 3.79 -3.04 -9.97
C ILE A 188 4.51 -3.49 -11.24
N VAL A 189 4.62 -4.80 -11.48
CA VAL A 189 5.13 -5.33 -12.75
C VAL A 189 4.30 -4.82 -13.91
N GLY A 190 2.96 -4.87 -13.81
CA GLY A 190 2.03 -4.32 -14.79
C GLY A 190 2.25 -2.82 -15.04
N VAL A 191 2.42 -2.00 -14.00
CA VAL A 191 2.75 -0.57 -14.14
C VAL A 191 4.05 -0.37 -14.91
N ILE A 192 5.08 -1.18 -14.66
CA ILE A 192 6.37 -1.08 -15.37
C ILE A 192 6.23 -1.48 -16.84
N GLN A 193 5.35 -2.42 -17.17
CA GLN A 193 5.06 -2.82 -18.55
C GLN A 193 4.22 -1.79 -19.31
N HIS A 194 3.46 -0.93 -18.60
CA HIS A 194 2.54 0.08 -19.12
C HIS A 194 2.89 1.50 -18.64
N LEU A 195 4.19 1.85 -18.71
CA LEU A 195 4.68 3.15 -18.23
C LEU A 195 3.94 4.37 -18.86
N PRO A 196 3.65 4.41 -20.16
CA PRO A 196 2.94 5.55 -20.73
C PRO A 196 1.50 5.69 -20.21
N GLU A 197 0.76 4.58 -20.12
CA GLU A 197 -0.67 4.55 -19.78
C GLU A 197 -0.92 4.85 -18.29
N THR A 198 0.10 4.62 -17.45
CA THR A 198 0.02 4.81 -16.00
C THR A 198 0.72 6.08 -15.50
N ALA A 199 1.23 6.92 -16.43
CA ALA A 199 2.00 8.12 -16.09
C ALA A 199 1.13 9.19 -15.42
N ASN A 200 1.63 9.72 -14.29
CA ASN A 200 1.10 10.90 -13.59
C ASN A 200 -0.38 10.79 -13.17
N ARG A 201 -0.79 9.58 -12.80
CA ARG A 201 -2.15 9.33 -12.34
C ARG A 201 -2.23 8.25 -11.25
N PRO A 202 -3.33 8.18 -10.50
CA PRO A 202 -3.64 6.99 -9.74
C PRO A 202 -4.03 5.83 -10.67
N VAL A 203 -3.72 4.61 -10.24
CA VAL A 203 -4.25 3.34 -10.76
C VAL A 203 -4.94 2.60 -9.62
N TYR A 204 -6.02 1.89 -9.91
CA TYR A 204 -6.85 1.22 -8.93
C TYR A 204 -6.83 -0.27 -9.18
N ILE A 205 -6.50 -1.03 -8.16
CA ILE A 205 -6.50 -2.50 -8.22
C ILE A 205 -7.27 -3.09 -7.06
N GLN A 206 -7.85 -4.25 -7.27
CA GLN A 206 -8.43 -5.07 -6.22
C GLN A 206 -8.40 -6.54 -6.59
N ASP A 207 -8.23 -7.41 -5.61
CA ASP A 207 -8.53 -8.82 -5.73
C ASP A 207 -10.02 -9.06 -5.54
N THR A 208 -10.64 -8.34 -4.61
CA THR A 208 -12.07 -8.47 -4.29
C THR A 208 -12.62 -7.23 -3.64
N VAL A 209 -13.94 -7.14 -3.61
CA VAL A 209 -14.70 -6.31 -2.66
C VAL A 209 -15.28 -7.23 -1.60
N PHE A 210 -15.12 -6.88 -0.35
CA PHE A 210 -15.61 -7.64 0.80
C PHE A 210 -16.42 -6.77 1.76
N THR A 211 -17.19 -7.41 2.62
CA THR A 211 -17.71 -6.84 3.86
C THR A 211 -17.18 -7.65 5.05
N GLN A 212 -17.05 -7.03 6.24
CA GLN A 212 -16.59 -7.74 7.42
C GLN A 212 -17.52 -8.93 7.76
N ASN A 213 -18.83 -8.73 7.64
CA ASN A 213 -19.80 -9.79 7.90
C ASN A 213 -19.66 -10.96 6.93
N GLN A 214 -19.35 -10.72 5.66
CA GLN A 214 -19.11 -11.77 4.67
C GLN A 214 -17.88 -12.63 5.05
N LEU A 215 -16.77 -12.01 5.44
CA LEU A 215 -15.56 -12.74 5.83
C LEU A 215 -15.80 -13.59 7.10
N ILE A 216 -16.52 -13.05 8.09
CA ILE A 216 -16.90 -13.77 9.30
C ILE A 216 -17.83 -14.95 8.97
N GLN A 217 -18.79 -14.72 8.08
CA GLN A 217 -19.71 -15.77 7.63
C GLN A 217 -18.96 -16.97 7.03
N TYR A 218 -17.95 -16.72 6.18
CA TYR A 218 -17.15 -17.81 5.59
C TYR A 218 -16.47 -18.66 6.65
N ALA A 219 -15.87 -18.02 7.66
CA ALA A 219 -15.22 -18.74 8.76
C ALA A 219 -16.23 -19.55 9.59
N GLN A 220 -17.35 -18.93 10.00
CA GLN A 220 -18.39 -19.58 10.80
C GLN A 220 -19.07 -20.76 10.08
N GLU A 221 -19.28 -20.64 8.78
CA GLU A 221 -19.83 -21.75 7.97
C GLU A 221 -18.86 -22.93 7.88
N LYS A 222 -17.53 -22.67 8.01
CA LYS A 222 -16.51 -23.71 7.93
C LYS A 222 -16.38 -24.50 9.22
N ASP A 223 -16.25 -23.82 10.37
CA ASP A 223 -15.89 -24.47 11.62
C ASP A 223 -16.97 -24.39 12.73
N GLY A 224 -17.99 -23.53 12.54
CA GLY A 224 -19.08 -23.35 13.50
C GLY A 224 -18.69 -22.66 14.81
N ILE A 225 -17.48 -22.12 14.91
CA ILE A 225 -17.00 -21.48 16.14
C ILE A 225 -17.60 -20.07 16.30
N PRO A 226 -18.18 -19.74 17.48
CA PRO A 226 -18.68 -18.39 17.73
C PRO A 226 -17.58 -17.33 17.77
N TRP A 227 -17.83 -16.19 17.13
CA TRP A 227 -16.90 -15.06 17.10
C TRP A 227 -17.14 -14.09 18.28
N LYS A 228 -16.05 -13.59 18.85
CA LYS A 228 -16.11 -12.50 19.83
C LYS A 228 -16.07 -11.17 19.08
N LEU A 229 -17.24 -10.51 18.99
CA LEU A 229 -17.43 -9.28 18.25
C LEU A 229 -17.47 -8.05 19.18
N THR A 230 -16.76 -7.00 18.78
CA THR A 230 -16.89 -5.64 19.34
C THR A 230 -17.48 -4.74 18.26
N HIS A 231 -18.39 -3.84 18.60
CA HIS A 231 -19.02 -2.93 17.65
C HIS A 231 -18.57 -1.49 17.89
N LYS A 232 -18.20 -0.79 16.81
CA LYS A 232 -17.79 0.62 16.84
C LYS A 232 -18.49 1.43 15.72
N SER A 233 -18.74 2.70 16.00
CA SER A 233 -19.16 3.69 15.00
C SER A 233 -17.93 4.45 14.52
N THR A 234 -17.70 4.49 13.19
CA THR A 234 -16.61 5.28 12.62
C THR A 234 -16.81 6.78 12.78
N GLU A 235 -18.07 7.27 12.88
CA GLU A 235 -18.35 8.67 13.19
C GLU A 235 -17.86 9.05 14.59
N LYS A 236 -18.15 8.18 15.59
CA LYS A 236 -17.67 8.40 16.96
C LYS A 236 -16.15 8.34 17.01
N MET A 237 -15.55 7.35 16.39
CA MET A 237 -14.08 7.21 16.31
C MET A 237 -13.44 8.44 15.68
N TYR A 238 -13.99 8.92 14.57
CA TYR A 238 -13.53 10.16 13.92
C TYR A 238 -13.60 11.36 14.89
N ALA A 239 -14.72 11.54 15.60
CA ALA A 239 -14.89 12.65 16.54
C ALA A 239 -13.90 12.56 17.72
N ASP A 240 -13.71 11.36 18.28
CA ASP A 240 -12.76 11.11 19.37
C ASP A 240 -11.31 11.40 18.92
N SER A 241 -10.90 10.91 17.75
CA SER A 241 -9.57 11.17 17.18
C SER A 241 -9.33 12.64 16.83
N MET A 242 -10.34 13.34 16.29
CA MET A 242 -10.24 14.79 16.05
C MET A 242 -10.05 15.57 17.36
N ALA A 243 -10.69 15.13 18.45
CA ALA A 243 -10.48 15.74 19.77
C ALA A 243 -9.05 15.53 20.29
N GLU A 244 -8.40 14.40 20.01
CA GLU A 244 -6.98 14.16 20.35
C GLU A 244 -6.04 15.01 19.48
N VAL A 245 -6.28 15.06 18.18
CA VAL A 245 -5.53 15.93 17.25
C VAL A 245 -5.61 17.41 17.69
N ALA A 246 -6.78 17.88 18.11
CA ALA A 246 -6.97 19.24 18.60
C ALA A 246 -6.17 19.54 19.90
N LYS A 247 -5.82 18.52 20.68
CA LYS A 247 -4.91 18.63 21.85
C LYS A 247 -3.43 18.57 21.47
N GLY A 248 -3.12 18.39 20.17
CA GLY A 248 -1.76 18.23 19.65
C GLY A 248 -1.25 16.78 19.68
N ASN A 249 -2.10 15.81 19.99
CA ASN A 249 -1.74 14.40 19.97
C ASN A 249 -1.88 13.85 18.54
N ASN A 250 -0.75 13.63 17.87
CA ASN A 250 -0.69 13.12 16.48
C ASN A 250 0.07 11.79 16.43
N ASP A 251 0.10 11.03 17.53
CA ASP A 251 0.68 9.69 17.51
C ASP A 251 -0.22 8.68 16.74
N TRP A 252 0.35 7.51 16.44
CA TRP A 252 -0.38 6.48 15.69
C TRP A 252 -1.69 6.06 16.37
N LEU A 253 -1.73 5.99 17.69
CA LEU A 253 -2.95 5.58 18.43
C LEU A 253 -4.08 6.59 18.25
N ALA A 254 -3.75 7.89 18.17
CA ALA A 254 -4.72 8.94 17.89
C ALA A 254 -5.16 8.97 16.41
N LEU A 255 -4.30 8.54 15.49
CA LEU A 255 -4.56 8.66 14.04
C LEU A 255 -5.13 7.38 13.40
N GLN A 256 -4.91 6.20 13.97
CA GLN A 256 -5.32 4.93 13.35
C GLN A 256 -6.84 4.82 13.08
N ASP A 257 -7.67 5.43 13.90
CA ASP A 257 -9.13 5.38 13.77
C ASP A 257 -9.61 6.07 12.48
N PHE A 258 -8.82 7.02 11.93
CA PHE A 258 -9.08 7.61 10.62
C PHE A 258 -8.88 6.61 9.48
N VAL A 259 -7.97 5.64 9.63
CA VAL A 259 -7.78 4.56 8.64
C VAL A 259 -9.02 3.68 8.59
N PHE A 260 -9.57 3.30 9.76
CA PHE A 260 -10.82 2.54 9.82
C PHE A 260 -12.02 3.34 9.29
N SER A 261 -12.04 4.65 9.52
CA SER A 261 -13.04 5.55 8.92
C SER A 261 -12.93 5.57 7.39
N ALA A 262 -11.72 5.57 6.84
CA ALA A 262 -11.49 5.53 5.40
C ALA A 262 -11.89 4.18 4.77
N CYS A 263 -11.77 3.07 5.50
CA CYS A 263 -12.14 1.73 5.02
C CYS A 263 -13.63 1.43 5.19
N PHE A 264 -14.20 1.77 6.35
CA PHE A 264 -15.53 1.31 6.77
C PHE A 264 -16.51 2.45 7.07
N GLY A 265 -16.13 3.71 6.80
CA GLY A 265 -17.02 4.87 6.95
C GLY A 265 -17.90 5.09 5.72
N GLU A 266 -19.13 5.55 5.94
CA GLU A 266 -20.04 5.86 4.85
C GLU A 266 -19.57 7.04 4.00
N GLY A 267 -19.59 6.85 2.67
CA GLY A 267 -19.27 7.89 1.70
C GLY A 267 -17.77 8.20 1.58
N TYR A 268 -16.88 7.33 2.08
CA TYR A 268 -15.44 7.44 1.84
C TYR A 268 -14.99 6.78 0.53
N GLY A 269 -15.87 6.08 -0.20
CA GLY A 269 -15.56 5.50 -1.51
C GLY A 269 -14.56 4.34 -1.45
N SER A 270 -14.70 3.44 -0.46
CA SER A 270 -13.77 2.32 -0.26
C SER A 270 -13.94 1.17 -1.27
N ASP A 271 -15.00 1.18 -2.06
CA ASP A 271 -15.22 0.27 -3.19
C ASP A 271 -14.70 0.93 -4.49
N PHE A 272 -13.67 0.33 -5.10
CA PHE A 272 -13.04 0.77 -6.33
C PHE A 272 -13.58 0.11 -7.60
N SER A 273 -14.61 -0.74 -7.51
CA SER A 273 -15.11 -1.57 -8.62
C SER A 273 -15.36 -0.82 -9.92
N HIS A 274 -15.66 0.48 -9.85
CA HIS A 274 -15.94 1.33 -11.00
C HIS A 274 -14.71 2.08 -11.56
N LEU A 275 -13.52 1.90 -10.97
CA LEU A 275 -12.28 2.63 -11.31
C LEU A 275 -11.13 1.71 -11.74
N LEU A 276 -11.33 0.41 -11.79
CA LEU A 276 -10.25 -0.59 -11.85
C LEU A 276 -9.38 -0.51 -13.10
N ASP A 277 -8.08 -0.56 -12.88
CA ASP A 277 -7.04 -0.79 -13.88
C ASP A 277 -6.58 -2.26 -13.91
N ASN A 278 -7.32 -3.20 -13.29
CA ASN A 278 -6.95 -4.61 -13.19
C ASN A 278 -6.57 -5.23 -14.53
N GLU A 279 -7.39 -5.02 -15.57
CA GLU A 279 -7.13 -5.55 -16.90
C GLU A 279 -5.83 -5.01 -17.49
N LEU A 280 -5.61 -3.69 -17.42
CA LEU A 280 -4.39 -3.04 -17.89
C LEU A 280 -3.14 -3.60 -17.20
N LEU A 281 -3.24 -3.87 -15.89
CA LEU A 281 -2.10 -4.26 -15.06
C LEU A 281 -1.94 -5.79 -14.92
N GLY A 282 -2.76 -6.59 -15.62
CA GLY A 282 -2.72 -8.05 -15.56
C GLY A 282 -3.15 -8.63 -14.22
N VAL A 283 -3.96 -7.91 -13.45
CA VAL A 283 -4.54 -8.36 -12.18
C VAL A 283 -5.85 -9.09 -12.45
N LYS A 284 -5.89 -10.38 -12.13
CA LYS A 284 -7.07 -11.22 -12.38
C LYS A 284 -8.20 -10.97 -11.37
N GLY A 285 -7.84 -10.64 -10.13
CA GLY A 285 -8.76 -10.64 -8.99
C GLY A 285 -9.05 -12.08 -8.48
N LEU A 286 -9.82 -12.16 -7.41
CA LEU A 286 -10.26 -13.40 -6.79
C LEU A 286 -11.77 -13.59 -6.96
N THR A 287 -12.16 -14.82 -7.20
CA THR A 287 -13.57 -15.24 -7.11
C THR A 287 -14.01 -15.33 -5.66
N ASP A 288 -15.33 -15.31 -5.42
CA ASP A 288 -15.89 -15.51 -4.08
C ASP A 288 -15.39 -16.82 -3.41
N ALA A 289 -15.29 -17.91 -4.19
CA ALA A 289 -14.77 -19.18 -3.70
C ALA A 289 -13.28 -19.10 -3.30
N GLU A 290 -12.47 -18.33 -4.01
CA GLU A 290 -11.06 -18.13 -3.67
C GLU A 290 -10.88 -17.24 -2.42
N VAL A 291 -11.72 -16.21 -2.24
CA VAL A 291 -11.76 -15.41 -1.01
C VAL A 291 -12.17 -16.26 0.18
N ARG A 292 -13.23 -17.08 0.02
CA ARG A 292 -13.67 -18.06 1.04
C ARG A 292 -12.53 -19.02 1.39
N ALA A 293 -11.87 -19.61 0.42
CA ALA A 293 -10.77 -20.55 0.63
C ALA A 293 -9.59 -19.87 1.38
N LEU A 294 -9.31 -18.60 1.09
CA LEU A 294 -8.29 -17.85 1.81
C LEU A 294 -8.65 -17.69 3.30
N VAL A 295 -9.89 -17.30 3.61
CA VAL A 295 -10.37 -17.20 5.00
C VAL A 295 -10.30 -18.57 5.69
N GLU A 296 -10.82 -19.62 5.05
CA GLU A 296 -10.85 -20.99 5.60
C GLU A 296 -9.46 -21.59 5.83
N SER A 297 -8.44 -21.13 5.09
CA SER A 297 -7.06 -21.62 5.25
C SER A 297 -6.39 -21.12 6.52
N LEU A 298 -6.98 -20.15 7.22
CA LEU A 298 -6.47 -19.55 8.45
C LEU A 298 -7.13 -20.11 9.73
N LEU A 299 -8.12 -20.99 9.58
CA LEU A 299 -8.79 -21.69 10.65
C LEU A 299 -8.01 -22.97 11.02
#